data_596bf1c5cd6962f8da24027871fb1601
#
_entry.id   596bf1c5cd6962f8da24027871fb1601
#
_cell.length_a   1.000
_cell.length_b   1.000
_cell.length_c   1.000
_cell.angle_alpha   90.00
_cell.angle_beta   90.00
_cell.angle_gamma   90.00
#
_symmetry.space_group_name_H-M   'P 1'
#
loop_
_entity.id
_entity.type
_entity.pdbx_description
1 polymer ?
#
loop_
_entity_poly.entity_id
_entity_poly.type
_entity_poly.pdbx_seq_one_letter_code
_entity_poly.pdbx_strand_id
1 'polypeptide(L)' 'MEDFRELLLASQKENKSVLVYFGGQSIGLLVTAVGLEYLEGKSREYSKILVRMDKIDAVAKY' A
#
# COMPACT_ATOMS: atom_id res chain seq x y z
N MET A 1 4.11 16.89 -3.93
CA MET A 1 5.25 16.17 -3.40
C MET A 1 5.02 14.69 -3.52
N GLU A 2 5.94 14.02 -4.13
CA GLU A 2 5.78 12.59 -4.22
C GLU A 2 6.06 12.00 -2.87
N ASP A 3 5.34 10.98 -2.58
CA ASP A 3 5.44 10.32 -1.31
C ASP A 3 4.80 8.95 -1.47
N PHE A 4 4.21 8.47 -0.39
CA PHE A 4 3.58 7.16 -0.40
C PHE A 4 2.54 7.03 -1.51
N ARG A 5 1.79 8.09 -1.75
CA ARG A 5 0.68 8.04 -2.71
C ARG A 5 1.17 7.70 -4.10
N GLU A 6 2.29 8.29 -4.52
CA GLU A 6 2.82 8.00 -5.83
C GLU A 6 3.22 6.54 -5.99
N LEU A 7 3.91 6.01 -4.97
CA LEU A 7 4.31 4.61 -5.01
C LEU A 7 3.09 3.69 -5.00
N LEU A 8 2.08 4.04 -4.21
CA LEU A 8 0.88 3.24 -4.13
C LEU A 8 0.10 3.27 -5.43
N LEU A 9 0.02 4.44 -6.05
CA LEU A 9 -0.66 4.54 -7.34
C LEU A 9 0.09 3.79 -8.43
N ALA A 10 1.42 3.81 -8.37
CA ALA A 10 2.22 3.05 -9.32
C ALA A 10 1.97 1.55 -9.17
N SER A 11 1.85 1.07 -7.94
CA SER A 11 1.52 -0.33 -7.70
C SER A 11 0.21 -0.69 -8.35
N GLN A 12 -0.81 0.14 -8.17
CA GLN A 12 -2.11 -0.11 -8.75
C GLN A 12 -2.04 -0.10 -10.26
N LYS A 13 -1.37 0.89 -10.82
CA LYS A 13 -1.31 1.05 -12.27
C LYS A 13 -0.52 -0.07 -12.92
N GLU A 14 0.59 -0.46 -12.32
CA GLU A 14 1.47 -1.46 -12.89
C GLU A 14 1.12 -2.87 -12.46
N ASN A 15 0.16 -3.00 -11.54
CA ASN A 15 -0.25 -4.31 -11.05
C ASN A 15 0.91 -5.06 -10.40
N LYS A 16 1.69 -4.34 -9.60
CA LYS A 16 2.84 -4.92 -8.91
C LYS A 16 2.74 -4.62 -7.43
N SER A 17 3.15 -5.59 -6.60
CA SER A 17 3.08 -5.46 -5.17
C SER A 17 4.10 -4.44 -4.65
N VAL A 18 3.76 -3.85 -3.52
CA VAL A 18 4.68 -3.00 -2.76
C VAL A 18 4.71 -3.49 -1.34
N LEU A 19 5.73 -3.07 -0.61
CA LEU A 19 5.88 -3.39 0.79
C LEU A 19 5.53 -2.15 1.59
N VAL A 20 4.56 -2.29 2.49
CA VAL A 20 4.08 -1.17 3.30
C VAL A 20 4.49 -1.43 4.75
N TYR A 21 5.15 -0.45 5.36
CA TYR A 21 5.60 -0.52 6.74
C TYR A 21 4.67 0.29 7.62
N PHE A 22 4.26 -0.30 8.73
CA PHE A 22 3.43 0.40 9.70
C PHE A 22 3.58 -0.27 11.06
N GLY A 23 3.73 0.58 12.10
CA GLY A 23 3.77 0.08 13.47
C GLY A 23 4.84 -0.96 13.73
N GLY A 24 6.00 -0.83 13.08
CA GLY A 24 7.07 -1.79 13.28
C GLY A 24 6.90 -3.09 12.52
N GLN A 25 5.88 -3.17 11.69
CA GLN A 25 5.59 -4.35 10.88
C GLN A 25 5.58 -3.96 9.42
N SER A 26 5.57 -4.96 8.56
CA SER A 26 5.47 -4.71 7.13
C SER A 26 4.57 -5.76 6.50
N ILE A 27 3.95 -5.37 5.40
CA ILE A 27 3.10 -6.28 4.65
C ILE A 27 3.28 -5.98 3.17
N GLY A 28 3.45 -7.06 2.39
CA GLY A 28 3.47 -6.93 0.93
C GLY A 28 2.06 -7.02 0.42
N LEU A 29 1.66 -6.06 -0.40
CA LEU A 29 0.31 -6.09 -0.93
C LEU A 29 0.26 -5.48 -2.31
N LEU A 30 -0.76 -5.88 -3.06
CA LEU A 30 -1.06 -5.31 -4.37
C LEU A 30 -2.15 -4.29 -4.17
N VAL A 31 -1.83 -3.04 -4.46
CA VAL A 31 -2.76 -1.94 -4.23
C VAL A 31 -3.87 -1.99 -5.26
N THR A 32 -5.11 -1.92 -4.81
CA THR A 32 -6.27 -1.91 -5.69
C THR A 32 -6.98 -0.56 -5.70
N ALA A 33 -6.79 0.24 -4.66
CA ALA A 33 -7.38 1.58 -4.62
C ALA A 33 -6.61 2.43 -3.64
N VAL A 34 -6.50 3.71 -3.92
CA VAL A 34 -5.84 4.67 -3.04
C VAL A 34 -6.80 5.80 -2.74
N GLY A 35 -7.19 5.93 -1.48
CA GLY A 35 -8.07 7.00 -1.05
C GLY A 35 -7.31 8.03 -0.25
N LEU A 36 -8.03 8.98 0.29
CA LEU A 36 -7.43 10.01 1.12
C LEU A 36 -7.07 9.48 2.50
N GLU A 37 -7.92 8.64 3.05
CA GLU A 37 -7.73 8.13 4.42
C GLU A 37 -7.33 6.68 4.46
N TYR A 38 -7.66 5.91 3.45
CA TYR A 38 -7.42 4.49 3.42
C TYR A 38 -6.80 4.08 2.09
N LEU A 39 -6.01 3.05 2.18
CA LEU A 39 -5.47 2.35 1.04
C LEU A 39 -6.10 0.97 1.04
N GLU A 40 -6.53 0.51 -0.12
CA GLU A 40 -7.09 -0.82 -0.26
C GLU A 40 -6.15 -1.67 -1.09
N GLY A 41 -5.97 -2.90 -0.69
CA GLY A 41 -5.11 -3.81 -1.41
C GLY A 41 -5.47 -5.25 -1.10
N LYS A 42 -4.72 -6.16 -1.68
CA LYS A 42 -4.90 -7.59 -1.43
C LYS A 42 -3.54 -8.26 -1.39
N SER A 43 -3.49 -9.42 -0.75
CA SER A 43 -2.28 -10.20 -0.64
C SER A 43 -2.63 -11.66 -0.85
N ARG A 44 -1.61 -12.53 -0.69
CA ARG A 44 -1.87 -13.97 -0.79
C ARG A 44 -2.84 -14.43 0.28
N GLU A 45 -2.71 -13.88 1.48
CA GLU A 45 -3.48 -14.35 2.62
C GLU A 45 -4.83 -13.68 2.74
N TYR A 46 -4.97 -12.49 2.17
CA TYR A 46 -6.18 -11.71 2.34
C TYR A 46 -6.68 -11.22 1.01
N SER A 47 -7.96 -11.38 0.78
CA SER A 47 -8.56 -10.88 -0.46
C SER A 47 -8.75 -9.38 -0.43
N LYS A 48 -8.76 -8.78 0.75
CA LYS A 48 -8.94 -7.34 0.89
C LYS A 48 -8.30 -6.87 2.18
N ILE A 49 -7.48 -5.85 2.07
CA ILE A 49 -6.82 -5.23 3.22
C ILE A 49 -7.05 -3.74 3.12
N LEU A 50 -7.46 -3.14 4.23
CA LEU A 50 -7.57 -1.68 4.32
C LEU A 50 -6.53 -1.19 5.30
N VAL A 51 -5.73 -0.22 4.89
CA VAL A 51 -4.69 0.36 5.72
C VAL A 51 -4.95 1.85 5.81
N ARG A 52 -4.90 2.40 7.02
CA ARG A 52 -5.06 3.84 7.18
C ARG A 52 -3.81 4.54 6.69
N MET A 53 -4.03 5.56 5.85
CA MET A 53 -2.90 6.27 5.25
C MET A 53 -2.05 6.97 6.31
N ASP A 54 -2.65 7.41 7.40
CA ASP A 54 -1.90 8.12 8.44
C ASP A 54 -1.11 7.18 9.35
N LYS A 55 -1.21 5.87 9.16
CA LYS A 55 -0.45 4.91 9.94
C LYS A 55 0.74 4.33 9.18
N ILE A 56 0.89 4.72 7.93
CA ILE A 56 1.97 4.19 7.10
C ILE A 56 3.25 4.94 7.44
N ASP A 57 4.28 4.18 7.79
CA ASP A 57 5.59 4.76 8.10
C ASP A 57 6.47 4.83 6.86
N ALA A 58 6.36 3.85 5.98
CA ALA A 58 7.20 3.81 4.79
C ALA A 58 6.55 2.87 3.77
N VAL A 59 6.89 3.09 2.52
CA VAL A 59 6.46 2.23 1.42
C VAL A 59 7.69 1.93 0.59
N ALA A 60 7.90 0.65 0.29
CA ALA A 60 9.02 0.23 -0.52
C ALA A 60 8.51 -0.42 -1.79
N LYS A 61 9.12 -0.08 -2.90
CA LYS A 61 8.77 -0.65 -4.19
C LYS A 61 9.78 -1.73 -4.54
N TYR A 62 9.30 -2.87 -4.97
CA TYR A 62 10.19 -3.98 -5.39
C TYR A 62 10.92 -3.67 -6.67
#